data_a8f098f410dd1e8eb25fdacdea680b11
#
_entry.id   a8f098f410dd1e8eb25fdacdea680b11
#
_cell.length_a   1.000
_cell.length_b   1.000
_cell.length_c   1.000
_cell.angle_alpha   90.00
_cell.angle_beta   90.00
_cell.angle_gamma   90.00
#
_symmetry.space_group_name_H-M   'P 1'
#
loop_
_entity.id
_entity.type
_entity.pdbx_description
1 polymer ?
#
loop_
_entity_poly.entity_id
_entity_poly.type
_entity_poly.pdbx_seq_one_letter_code
_entity_poly.pdbx_strand_id
1 'polypeptide(L)'
;MKHVNLVVADGDRNTLGKYVSELRRMDGINVVGSTADGAELLALLSHVRADVVMTGLALKNVDGLGVLEAVHDMRGVHPKMLVLSNFCRDSLVERTMALGASYYMLKPADSHLLYKRICLLAEQTDASESIGLADVIAGVLRRIGVAPSMKGYRYLETAVALCIEDASYVHALSGRLYPEVALRLGATPSGVERAIRTAIQTAWQNGGIQSYAAVISDSALADGRPTAGRLIACLAHACVQTMKN
;
A
#
# COMPACT_ATOMS: atom_id res chain seq x y z
N MET A 1 9.56 -22.50 2.41
CA MET A 1 8.31 -21.83 1.98
C MET A 1 7.88 -20.95 3.14
N LYS A 2 7.51 -19.69 2.87
CA LYS A 2 7.01 -18.78 3.91
C LYS A 2 5.63 -19.25 4.37
N HIS A 3 5.41 -19.28 5.68
CA HIS A 3 4.10 -19.62 6.25
C HIS A 3 3.20 -18.38 6.27
N VAL A 4 1.96 -18.54 5.79
CA VAL A 4 0.94 -17.49 5.80
C VAL A 4 0.14 -17.61 7.10
N ASN A 5 0.19 -16.60 7.96
CA ASN A 5 -0.63 -16.51 9.15
C ASN A 5 -2.05 -16.07 8.77
N LEU A 6 -3.00 -16.98 8.89
CA LEU A 6 -4.40 -16.80 8.49
C LEU A 6 -5.29 -16.72 9.73
N VAL A 7 -6.15 -15.71 9.77
CA VAL A 7 -7.31 -15.67 10.68
C VAL A 7 -8.57 -15.93 9.88
N VAL A 8 -9.47 -16.76 10.42
CA VAL A 8 -10.73 -17.13 9.77
C VAL A 8 -11.92 -16.70 10.63
N ALA A 9 -12.86 -15.94 10.04
CA ALA A 9 -14.07 -15.54 10.72
C ALA A 9 -15.32 -15.85 9.88
N ASP A 10 -16.30 -16.52 10.48
CA ASP A 10 -17.57 -16.82 9.83
C ASP A 10 -18.68 -17.00 10.89
N GLY A 11 -19.79 -16.29 10.73
CA GLY A 11 -20.92 -16.37 11.67
C GLY A 11 -21.60 -17.74 11.71
N ASP A 12 -21.51 -18.54 10.64
CA ASP A 12 -21.92 -19.94 10.65
C ASP A 12 -20.77 -20.84 11.14
N ARG A 13 -20.94 -21.40 12.33
CA ARG A 13 -19.93 -22.25 12.97
C ARG A 13 -19.59 -23.51 12.17
N ASN A 14 -20.53 -24.07 11.41
CA ASN A 14 -20.29 -25.26 10.59
C ASN A 14 -19.36 -24.90 9.41
N THR A 15 -19.69 -23.80 8.74
CA THR A 15 -18.86 -23.24 7.64
C THR A 15 -17.48 -22.86 8.15
N LEU A 16 -17.38 -22.19 9.30
CA LEU A 16 -16.12 -21.86 9.97
C LEU A 16 -15.27 -23.09 10.23
N GLY A 17 -15.85 -24.10 10.89
CA GLY A 17 -15.18 -25.37 11.22
C GLY A 17 -14.66 -26.09 9.97
N LYS A 18 -15.46 -26.13 8.91
CA LYS A 18 -15.10 -26.72 7.63
C LYS A 18 -13.86 -26.01 7.04
N TYR A 19 -13.92 -24.70 6.82
CA TYR A 19 -12.80 -23.96 6.22
C TYR A 19 -11.55 -24.04 7.08
N VAL A 20 -11.64 -23.91 8.40
CA VAL A 20 -10.49 -24.04 9.29
C VAL A 20 -9.85 -25.41 9.17
N SER A 21 -10.66 -26.50 9.15
CA SER A 21 -10.12 -27.86 9.05
C SER A 21 -9.45 -28.15 7.72
N GLU A 22 -10.02 -27.64 6.62
CA GLU A 22 -9.49 -27.84 5.27
C GLU A 22 -8.22 -27.00 5.04
N LEU A 23 -8.23 -25.72 5.44
CA LEU A 23 -7.09 -24.82 5.25
C LEU A 23 -5.89 -25.18 6.12
N ARG A 24 -6.09 -25.72 7.33
CA ARG A 24 -4.99 -26.25 8.17
C ARG A 24 -4.22 -27.40 7.54
N ARG A 25 -4.82 -28.12 6.58
CA ARG A 25 -4.17 -29.24 5.86
C ARG A 25 -3.37 -28.77 4.65
N MET A 26 -3.47 -27.48 4.29
CA MET A 26 -2.76 -26.92 3.14
C MET A 26 -1.35 -26.50 3.54
N ASP A 27 -0.37 -26.89 2.75
CA ASP A 27 1.03 -26.55 3.00
C ASP A 27 1.25 -25.03 3.01
N GLY A 28 1.98 -24.55 4.01
CA GLY A 28 2.31 -23.13 4.13
C GLY A 28 1.20 -22.27 4.75
N ILE A 29 0.05 -22.82 5.13
CA ILE A 29 -0.99 -22.10 5.87
C ILE A 29 -0.88 -22.37 7.37
N ASN A 30 -0.80 -21.30 8.16
CA ASN A 30 -0.86 -21.33 9.60
C ASN A 30 -2.12 -20.61 10.09
N VAL A 31 -3.18 -21.35 10.45
CA VAL A 31 -4.41 -20.75 11.00
C VAL A 31 -4.14 -20.35 12.45
N VAL A 32 -3.82 -19.08 12.68
CA VAL A 32 -3.45 -18.51 13.98
C VAL A 32 -4.66 -18.12 14.84
N GLY A 33 -5.87 -18.07 14.25
CA GLY A 33 -7.09 -17.80 14.99
C GLY A 33 -8.35 -18.05 14.17
N SER A 34 -9.46 -18.28 14.87
CA SER A 34 -10.78 -18.40 14.23
C SER A 34 -11.88 -18.00 15.20
N THR A 35 -12.91 -17.30 14.69
CA THR A 35 -14.05 -16.85 15.50
C THR A 35 -15.33 -16.71 14.65
N ALA A 36 -16.49 -16.70 15.31
CA ALA A 36 -17.77 -16.40 14.67
C ALA A 36 -18.30 -14.99 15.02
N ASP A 37 -17.46 -14.18 15.68
CA ASP A 37 -17.83 -12.89 16.25
C ASP A 37 -16.87 -11.80 15.76
N GLY A 38 -17.41 -10.70 15.23
CA GLY A 38 -16.58 -9.60 14.70
C GLY A 38 -15.84 -8.81 15.79
N ALA A 39 -16.42 -8.66 16.98
CA ALA A 39 -15.75 -8.01 18.10
C ALA A 39 -14.58 -8.86 18.62
N GLU A 40 -14.74 -10.19 18.70
CA GLU A 40 -13.64 -11.11 19.00
C GLU A 40 -12.58 -11.10 17.92
N LEU A 41 -12.97 -10.97 16.64
CA LEU A 41 -12.02 -10.85 15.52
C LEU A 41 -11.13 -9.61 15.69
N LEU A 42 -11.72 -8.46 15.98
CA LEU A 42 -10.96 -7.22 16.20
C LEU A 42 -10.02 -7.33 17.43
N ALA A 43 -10.50 -7.93 18.52
CA ALA A 43 -9.67 -8.20 19.69
C ALA A 43 -8.51 -9.14 19.35
N LEU A 44 -8.76 -10.20 18.56
CA LEU A 44 -7.72 -11.13 18.11
C LEU A 44 -6.64 -10.43 17.28
N LEU A 45 -7.04 -9.57 16.35
CA LEU A 45 -6.11 -8.83 15.47
C LEU A 45 -5.23 -7.83 16.22
N SER A 46 -5.60 -7.41 17.43
CA SER A 46 -4.74 -6.57 18.27
C SER A 46 -3.59 -7.33 18.95
N HIS A 47 -3.65 -8.67 18.99
CA HIS A 47 -2.67 -9.52 19.68
C HIS A 47 -1.97 -10.52 18.75
N VAL A 48 -2.55 -10.78 17.57
CA VAL A 48 -2.04 -11.79 16.62
C VAL A 48 -1.72 -11.11 15.31
N ARG A 49 -0.49 -11.31 14.82
CA ARG A 49 -0.11 -10.87 13.47
C ARG A 49 -0.69 -11.83 12.44
N ALA A 50 -1.63 -11.35 11.64
CA ALA A 50 -2.21 -12.06 10.52
C ALA A 50 -1.71 -11.44 9.19
N ASP A 51 -1.32 -12.29 8.23
CA ASP A 51 -1.02 -11.85 6.86
C ASP A 51 -2.32 -11.69 6.07
N VAL A 52 -3.26 -12.61 6.28
CA VAL A 52 -4.58 -12.61 5.63
C VAL A 52 -5.66 -12.86 6.67
N VAL A 53 -6.76 -12.12 6.58
CA VAL A 53 -8.01 -12.39 7.30
C VAL A 53 -9.06 -12.81 6.29
N MET A 54 -9.60 -14.02 6.44
CA MET A 54 -10.76 -14.50 5.70
C MET A 54 -11.99 -14.29 6.56
N THR A 55 -12.93 -13.44 6.13
CA THR A 55 -14.10 -13.09 6.94
C THR A 55 -15.40 -13.19 6.17
N GLY A 56 -16.45 -13.64 6.84
CA GLY A 56 -17.83 -13.49 6.39
C GLY A 56 -18.36 -12.08 6.67
N LEU A 57 -19.45 -11.70 5.99
CA LEU A 57 -20.16 -10.44 6.28
C LEU A 57 -21.13 -10.57 7.48
N ALA A 58 -21.75 -11.73 7.63
CA ALA A 58 -22.69 -11.98 8.72
C ALA A 58 -21.96 -12.57 9.95
N LEU A 59 -21.40 -11.70 10.78
CA LEU A 59 -20.78 -12.05 12.06
C LEU A 59 -21.67 -11.59 13.22
N LYS A 60 -21.40 -12.09 14.43
CA LYS A 60 -22.04 -11.61 15.67
C LYS A 60 -21.40 -10.29 16.12
N ASN A 61 -22.16 -9.53 16.90
CA ASN A 61 -21.79 -8.26 17.55
C ASN A 61 -21.32 -7.17 16.57
N VAL A 62 -20.25 -7.39 15.83
CA VAL A 62 -19.77 -6.50 14.76
C VAL A 62 -19.82 -7.29 13.45
N ASP A 63 -20.54 -6.77 12.46
CA ASP A 63 -20.62 -7.40 11.15
C ASP A 63 -19.33 -7.26 10.34
N GLY A 64 -19.21 -7.96 9.20
CA GLY A 64 -18.00 -7.94 8.39
C GLY A 64 -17.68 -6.58 7.79
N LEU A 65 -18.68 -5.71 7.54
CA LEU A 65 -18.43 -4.34 7.09
C LEU A 65 -17.83 -3.49 8.21
N GLY A 66 -18.39 -3.57 9.42
CA GLY A 66 -17.83 -2.91 10.60
C GLY A 66 -16.41 -3.39 10.95
N VAL A 67 -16.11 -4.68 10.71
CA VAL A 67 -14.75 -5.20 10.84
C VAL A 67 -13.82 -4.55 9.80
N LEU A 68 -14.23 -4.43 8.53
CA LEU A 68 -13.43 -3.78 7.49
C LEU A 68 -13.17 -2.31 7.81
N GLU A 69 -14.19 -1.56 8.24
CA GLU A 69 -14.06 -0.18 8.68
C GLU A 69 -13.04 -0.04 9.83
N ALA A 70 -13.18 -0.88 10.87
CA ALA A 70 -12.27 -0.86 12.00
C ALA A 70 -10.83 -1.22 11.63
N VAL A 71 -10.62 -2.22 10.77
CA VAL A 71 -9.29 -2.60 10.27
C VAL A 71 -8.70 -1.48 9.40
N HIS A 72 -9.51 -0.81 8.57
CA HIS A 72 -9.07 0.32 7.76
C HIS A 72 -8.55 1.49 8.60
N ASP A 73 -9.18 1.74 9.76
CA ASP A 73 -8.83 2.82 10.69
C ASP A 73 -7.70 2.45 11.67
N MET A 74 -7.28 1.19 11.74
CA MET A 74 -6.14 0.78 12.55
C MET A 74 -4.86 1.46 12.08
N ARG A 75 -3.94 1.75 13.00
CA ARG A 75 -2.60 2.24 12.67
C ARG A 75 -1.66 1.07 12.41
N GLY A 76 -0.86 1.16 11.35
CA GLY A 76 0.19 0.17 11.04
C GLY A 76 -0.10 -0.70 9.83
N VAL A 77 0.53 -1.87 9.78
CA VAL A 77 0.38 -2.82 8.67
C VAL A 77 -0.93 -3.61 8.87
N HIS A 78 -1.77 -3.57 7.85
CA HIS A 78 -3.07 -4.24 7.87
C HIS A 78 -2.99 -5.60 7.17
N PRO A 79 -3.69 -6.63 7.72
CA PRO A 79 -3.84 -7.90 7.01
C PRO A 79 -4.63 -7.70 5.71
N LYS A 80 -4.38 -8.52 4.71
CA LYS A 80 -5.22 -8.56 3.52
C LYS A 80 -6.57 -9.18 3.86
N MET A 81 -7.64 -8.47 3.50
CA MET A 81 -9.00 -8.86 3.83
C MET A 81 -9.65 -9.61 2.66
N LEU A 82 -9.86 -10.92 2.81
CA LEU A 82 -10.61 -11.77 1.89
C LEU A 82 -12.04 -11.94 2.43
N VAL A 83 -13.01 -11.41 1.72
CA VAL A 83 -14.42 -11.49 2.14
C VAL A 83 -15.13 -12.65 1.45
N LEU A 84 -15.82 -13.49 2.23
CA LEU A 84 -16.71 -14.55 1.77
C LEU A 84 -18.16 -14.20 2.07
N SER A 85 -19.03 -14.23 1.06
CA SER A 85 -20.44 -13.84 1.22
C SER A 85 -21.39 -14.75 0.44
N ASN A 86 -22.61 -14.89 0.94
CA ASN A 86 -23.71 -15.52 0.21
C ASN A 86 -24.39 -14.55 -0.77
N PHE A 87 -24.02 -13.28 -0.78
CA PHE A 87 -24.67 -12.23 -1.57
C PHE A 87 -23.77 -11.75 -2.70
N CYS A 88 -24.39 -11.48 -3.87
CA CYS A 88 -23.71 -11.05 -5.11
C CYS A 88 -24.33 -9.74 -5.64
N ARG A 89 -24.65 -8.79 -4.75
CA ARG A 89 -25.15 -7.48 -5.18
C ARG A 89 -23.98 -6.54 -5.47
N ASP A 90 -23.94 -5.93 -6.65
CA ASP A 90 -22.84 -5.04 -7.08
C ASP A 90 -22.59 -3.94 -6.05
N SER A 91 -23.64 -3.28 -5.54
CA SER A 91 -23.49 -2.23 -4.52
C SER A 91 -22.85 -2.72 -3.21
N LEU A 92 -23.08 -3.97 -2.81
CA LEU A 92 -22.46 -4.56 -1.64
C LEU A 92 -20.99 -4.90 -1.88
N VAL A 93 -20.68 -5.43 -3.07
CA VAL A 93 -19.29 -5.72 -3.49
C VAL A 93 -18.50 -4.43 -3.56
N GLU A 94 -19.02 -3.40 -4.25
CA GLU A 94 -18.38 -2.08 -4.37
C GLU A 94 -18.11 -1.46 -2.99
N ARG A 95 -19.10 -1.46 -2.11
CA ARG A 95 -18.94 -0.95 -0.75
C ARG A 95 -17.89 -1.72 0.04
N THR A 96 -17.90 -3.05 -0.05
CA THR A 96 -16.94 -3.93 0.64
C THR A 96 -15.51 -3.65 0.16
N MET A 97 -15.32 -3.50 -1.15
CA MET A 97 -14.01 -3.15 -1.73
C MET A 97 -13.57 -1.74 -1.35
N ALA A 98 -14.48 -0.76 -1.34
CA ALA A 98 -14.21 0.62 -0.90
C ALA A 98 -13.77 0.70 0.57
N LEU A 99 -14.25 -0.21 1.42
CA LEU A 99 -13.87 -0.33 2.83
C LEU A 99 -12.55 -1.11 3.05
N GLY A 100 -11.82 -1.45 1.98
CA GLY A 100 -10.49 -2.03 2.07
C GLY A 100 -10.43 -3.56 1.96
N ALA A 101 -11.52 -4.23 1.53
CA ALA A 101 -11.42 -5.63 1.15
C ALA A 101 -10.43 -5.80 -0.01
N SER A 102 -9.51 -6.75 0.12
CA SER A 102 -8.52 -7.07 -0.91
C SER A 102 -9.07 -8.04 -1.95
N TYR A 103 -10.06 -8.84 -1.57
CA TYR A 103 -10.74 -9.80 -2.44
C TYR A 103 -12.15 -10.12 -1.92
N TYR A 104 -13.08 -10.37 -2.84
CA TYR A 104 -14.44 -10.77 -2.53
C TYR A 104 -14.79 -12.07 -3.27
N MET A 105 -15.32 -13.05 -2.56
CA MET A 105 -15.73 -14.34 -3.13
C MET A 105 -17.13 -14.75 -2.65
N LEU A 106 -17.83 -15.49 -3.50
CA LEU A 106 -19.10 -16.06 -3.15
C LEU A 106 -18.95 -17.43 -2.47
N LYS A 107 -19.80 -17.69 -1.49
CA LYS A 107 -20.02 -19.01 -0.91
C LYS A 107 -20.99 -19.83 -1.77
N PRO A 108 -20.84 -21.16 -1.83
CA PRO A 108 -19.75 -21.94 -1.26
C PRO A 108 -18.46 -21.79 -2.10
N ALA A 109 -17.31 -21.63 -1.44
CA ALA A 109 -16.01 -21.54 -2.12
C ALA A 109 -15.23 -22.85 -1.96
N ASP A 110 -14.60 -23.28 -3.03
CA ASP A 110 -13.69 -24.43 -3.04
C ASP A 110 -12.41 -24.12 -2.26
N SER A 111 -11.97 -25.07 -1.41
CA SER A 111 -10.83 -24.86 -0.51
C SER A 111 -9.50 -24.70 -1.23
N HIS A 112 -9.30 -25.34 -2.38
CA HIS A 112 -8.10 -25.15 -3.19
C HIS A 112 -8.08 -23.78 -3.87
N LEU A 113 -9.27 -23.29 -4.27
CA LEU A 113 -9.40 -21.94 -4.81
C LEU A 113 -9.15 -20.90 -3.72
N LEU A 114 -9.70 -21.10 -2.52
CA LEU A 114 -9.41 -20.24 -1.35
C LEU A 114 -7.93 -20.23 -1.04
N TYR A 115 -7.29 -21.38 -0.96
CA TYR A 115 -5.84 -21.50 -0.75
C TYR A 115 -5.04 -20.65 -1.76
N LYS A 116 -5.33 -20.81 -3.06
CA LYS A 116 -4.66 -20.02 -4.10
C LYS A 116 -4.83 -18.51 -3.91
N ARG A 117 -6.04 -18.06 -3.51
CA ARG A 117 -6.31 -16.63 -3.26
C ARG A 117 -5.62 -16.13 -2.00
N ILE A 118 -5.60 -16.93 -0.93
CA ILE A 118 -4.89 -16.60 0.31
C ILE A 118 -3.39 -16.45 0.05
N CYS A 119 -2.76 -17.39 -0.67
CA CYS A 119 -1.35 -17.30 -1.03
C CYS A 119 -1.05 -16.06 -1.88
N LEU A 120 -1.87 -15.78 -2.90
CA LEU A 120 -1.72 -14.60 -3.74
C LEU A 120 -1.82 -13.30 -2.93
N LEU A 121 -2.75 -13.22 -1.99
CA LEU A 121 -2.92 -12.04 -1.12
C LEU A 121 -1.75 -11.89 -0.14
N ALA A 122 -1.24 -13.01 0.40
CA ALA A 122 -0.09 -13.00 1.29
C ALA A 122 1.20 -12.55 0.58
N GLU A 123 1.41 -12.94 -0.68
CA GLU A 123 2.51 -12.44 -1.51
C GLU A 123 2.42 -10.93 -1.72
N GLN A 124 1.20 -10.39 -1.88
CA GLN A 124 0.95 -8.95 -1.94
C GLN A 124 1.18 -8.24 -0.59
N THR A 125 1.04 -8.96 0.53
CA THR A 125 1.35 -8.43 1.87
C THR A 125 2.85 -8.27 2.04
N ASP A 126 3.67 -9.22 1.56
CA ASP A 126 5.13 -9.09 1.56
C ASP A 126 5.62 -7.91 0.72
N ALA A 127 4.94 -7.64 -0.41
CA ALA A 127 5.17 -6.44 -1.21
C ALA A 127 4.72 -5.16 -0.50
N SER A 128 3.81 -5.23 0.49
CA SER A 128 3.31 -4.10 1.27
C SER A 128 3.92 -3.98 2.67
N GLU A 129 4.55 -5.04 3.20
CA GLU A 129 5.38 -5.00 4.43
C GLU A 129 6.73 -4.31 4.21
N SER A 130 7.15 -4.22 2.98
CA SER A 130 7.88 -3.12 2.44
C SER A 130 6.90 -2.34 1.55
N ILE A 131 6.16 -1.36 2.06
CA ILE A 131 6.02 -0.16 1.25
C ILE A 131 7.47 0.23 1.07
N GLY A 132 8.08 -0.38 0.06
CA GLY A 132 9.46 -0.17 -0.25
C GLY A 132 9.57 1.33 -0.42
N LEU A 133 10.67 1.90 0.02
CA LEU A 133 10.97 3.31 -0.23
C LEU A 133 10.57 3.69 -1.68
N ALA A 134 10.74 2.78 -2.63
CA ALA A 134 10.31 2.92 -4.02
C ALA A 134 8.78 3.11 -4.17
N ASP A 135 7.95 2.37 -3.42
CA ASP A 135 6.48 2.48 -3.52
C ASP A 135 5.96 3.77 -2.89
N VAL A 136 6.55 4.19 -1.77
CA VAL A 136 6.26 5.49 -1.14
C VAL A 136 6.63 6.62 -2.10
N ILE A 137 7.83 6.59 -2.68
CA ILE A 137 8.28 7.57 -3.65
C ILE A 137 7.35 7.56 -4.88
N ALA A 138 7.03 6.39 -5.43
CA ALA A 138 6.11 6.24 -6.55
C ALA A 138 4.73 6.81 -6.25
N GLY A 139 4.21 6.60 -5.04
CA GLY A 139 2.95 7.17 -4.56
C GLY A 139 2.97 8.69 -4.54
N VAL A 140 4.02 9.27 -3.99
CA VAL A 140 4.19 10.74 -3.93
C VAL A 140 4.38 11.34 -5.31
N LEU A 141 5.18 10.72 -6.20
CA LEU A 141 5.38 11.18 -7.57
C LEU A 141 4.07 11.20 -8.37
N ARG A 142 3.21 10.18 -8.19
CA ARG A 142 1.87 10.16 -8.80
C ARG A 142 0.98 11.29 -8.29
N ARG A 143 1.00 11.55 -6.97
CA ARG A 143 0.21 12.65 -6.36
C ARG A 143 0.59 14.02 -6.89
N ILE A 144 1.87 14.26 -7.19
CA ILE A 144 2.33 15.51 -7.80
C ILE A 144 2.14 15.54 -9.32
N GLY A 145 1.55 14.50 -9.93
CA GLY A 145 1.26 14.45 -11.37
C GLY A 145 2.45 14.06 -12.26
N VAL A 146 3.51 13.46 -11.70
CA VAL A 146 4.62 12.91 -12.50
C VAL A 146 4.28 11.47 -12.88
N ALA A 147 3.96 11.25 -14.16
CA ALA A 147 3.56 9.93 -14.67
C ALA A 147 4.77 9.01 -14.90
N PRO A 148 4.63 7.68 -14.66
CA PRO A 148 5.70 6.70 -14.90
C PRO A 148 6.22 6.66 -16.35
N SER A 149 5.43 7.09 -17.33
CA SER A 149 5.81 7.20 -18.74
C SER A 149 6.79 8.34 -19.04
N MET A 150 6.96 9.29 -18.12
CA MET A 150 7.86 10.41 -18.29
C MET A 150 9.33 9.98 -18.05
N LYS A 151 10.26 10.35 -18.93
CA LYS A 151 11.70 10.08 -18.76
C LYS A 151 12.24 10.59 -17.40
N GLY A 152 11.72 11.72 -16.91
CA GLY A 152 12.10 12.31 -15.63
C GLY A 152 11.60 11.54 -14.40
N TYR A 153 10.62 10.63 -14.54
CA TYR A 153 10.06 9.86 -13.43
C TYR A 153 11.13 9.03 -12.71
N ARG A 154 11.82 8.15 -13.44
CA ARG A 154 12.87 7.28 -12.86
C ARG A 154 14.05 8.07 -12.29
N TYR A 155 14.38 9.22 -12.90
CA TYR A 155 15.43 10.09 -12.37
C TYR A 155 15.01 10.78 -11.07
N LEU A 156 13.75 11.25 -10.97
CA LEU A 156 13.20 11.80 -9.73
C LEU A 156 13.09 10.73 -8.63
N GLU A 157 12.60 9.54 -8.96
CA GLU A 157 12.52 8.42 -8.05
C GLU A 157 13.88 8.09 -7.42
N THR A 158 14.90 7.91 -8.27
CA THR A 158 16.29 7.64 -7.83
C THR A 158 16.88 8.83 -7.05
N ALA A 159 16.63 10.07 -7.47
CA ALA A 159 17.11 11.26 -6.79
C ALA A 159 16.52 11.42 -5.39
N VAL A 160 15.20 11.17 -5.24
CA VAL A 160 14.52 11.20 -3.94
C VAL A 160 15.06 10.10 -3.04
N ALA A 161 15.25 8.88 -3.54
CA ALA A 161 15.81 7.76 -2.77
C ALA A 161 17.23 8.11 -2.26
N LEU A 162 18.11 8.63 -3.10
CA LEU A 162 19.45 9.08 -2.71
C LEU A 162 19.42 10.16 -1.62
N CYS A 163 18.50 11.12 -1.71
CA CYS A 163 18.37 12.17 -0.71
C CYS A 163 17.77 11.67 0.62
N ILE A 164 17.05 10.55 0.62
CA ILE A 164 16.61 9.87 1.86
C ILE A 164 17.78 9.12 2.50
N GLU A 165 18.66 8.48 1.69
CA GLU A 165 19.85 7.80 2.17
C GLU A 165 20.88 8.80 2.75
N ASP A 166 21.12 9.93 2.05
CA ASP A 166 22.05 10.98 2.45
C ASP A 166 21.49 12.36 2.07
N ALA A 167 20.99 13.10 3.05
CA ALA A 167 20.40 14.43 2.86
C ALA A 167 21.40 15.45 2.27
N SER A 168 22.70 15.21 2.32
CA SER A 168 23.70 16.12 1.75
C SER A 168 23.62 16.24 0.23
N TYR A 169 23.02 15.27 -0.45
CA TYR A 169 22.79 15.33 -1.90
C TYR A 169 21.93 16.52 -2.35
N VAL A 170 20.99 16.98 -1.50
CA VAL A 170 20.15 18.15 -1.81
C VAL A 170 20.95 19.42 -2.03
N HIS A 171 22.09 19.56 -1.34
CA HIS A 171 22.95 20.75 -1.41
C HIS A 171 23.96 20.71 -2.56
N ALA A 172 24.05 19.59 -3.28
CA ALA A 172 25.05 19.38 -4.34
C ALA A 172 24.45 18.70 -5.57
N LEU A 173 23.38 19.27 -6.13
CA LEU A 173 22.63 18.66 -7.24
C LEU A 173 23.50 18.36 -8.46
N SER A 174 24.12 19.39 -9.02
CA SER A 174 24.94 19.24 -10.24
C SER A 174 26.31 18.57 -9.98
N GLY A 175 26.84 18.73 -8.76
CA GLY A 175 28.18 18.19 -8.41
C GLY A 175 28.13 16.73 -7.91
N ARG A 176 26.99 16.27 -7.34
CA ARG A 176 26.91 14.93 -6.75
C ARG A 176 25.63 14.18 -7.13
N LEU A 177 24.45 14.79 -6.96
CA LEU A 177 23.19 14.07 -7.13
C LEU A 177 22.96 13.63 -8.59
N TYR A 178 23.05 14.56 -9.56
CA TYR A 178 22.82 14.22 -10.96
C TYR A 178 23.87 13.26 -11.53
N PRO A 179 25.17 13.39 -11.22
CA PRO A 179 26.17 12.39 -11.59
C PRO A 179 25.87 11.00 -11.03
N GLU A 180 25.47 10.90 -9.76
CA GLU A 180 25.14 9.61 -9.14
C GLU A 180 23.88 8.97 -9.75
N VAL A 181 22.82 9.74 -9.98
CA VAL A 181 21.62 9.29 -10.70
C VAL A 181 21.97 8.82 -12.11
N ALA A 182 22.82 9.58 -12.80
CA ALA A 182 23.26 9.25 -14.15
C ALA A 182 24.05 7.94 -14.19
N LEU A 183 24.93 7.73 -13.22
CA LEU A 183 25.71 6.48 -13.07
C LEU A 183 24.78 5.27 -12.87
N ARG A 184 23.83 5.37 -11.93
CA ARG A 184 22.90 4.26 -11.62
C ARG A 184 21.98 3.91 -12.79
N LEU A 185 21.62 4.87 -13.65
CA LEU A 185 20.64 4.69 -14.71
C LEU A 185 21.21 4.71 -16.13
N GLY A 186 22.53 4.70 -16.27
CA GLY A 186 23.22 4.70 -17.59
C GLY A 186 22.91 5.94 -18.43
N ALA A 187 22.89 7.13 -17.80
CA ALA A 187 22.55 8.40 -18.42
C ALA A 187 23.69 9.41 -18.31
N THR A 188 23.48 10.62 -18.84
CA THR A 188 24.41 11.75 -18.63
C THR A 188 23.86 12.69 -17.54
N PRO A 189 24.70 13.32 -16.70
CA PRO A 189 24.24 14.25 -15.66
C PRO A 189 23.35 15.38 -16.21
N SER A 190 23.72 15.94 -17.36
CA SER A 190 22.94 16.99 -18.04
C SER A 190 21.58 16.46 -18.56
N GLY A 191 21.56 15.21 -19.02
CA GLY A 191 20.32 14.54 -19.43
C GLY A 191 19.37 14.31 -18.25
N VAL A 192 19.90 13.90 -17.10
CA VAL A 192 19.16 13.75 -15.83
C VAL A 192 18.56 15.08 -15.40
N GLU A 193 19.39 16.13 -15.31
CA GLU A 193 18.94 17.48 -14.94
C GLU A 193 17.80 17.97 -15.84
N ARG A 194 17.99 17.88 -17.16
CA ARG A 194 16.99 18.33 -18.14
C ARG A 194 15.67 17.57 -17.98
N ALA A 195 15.72 16.24 -17.82
CA ALA A 195 14.54 15.43 -17.70
C ALA A 195 13.77 15.66 -16.38
N ILE A 196 14.49 15.84 -15.27
CA ILE A 196 13.91 16.22 -13.97
C ILE A 196 13.24 17.59 -14.09
N ARG A 197 13.92 18.59 -14.67
CA ARG A 197 13.35 19.93 -14.86
C ARG A 197 12.08 19.91 -15.70
N THR A 198 12.06 19.10 -16.78
CA THR A 198 10.87 18.94 -17.62
C THR A 198 9.72 18.29 -16.86
N ALA A 199 9.98 17.24 -16.07
CA ALA A 199 8.95 16.57 -15.27
C ALA A 199 8.33 17.52 -14.23
N ILE A 200 9.16 18.31 -13.54
CA ILE A 200 8.71 19.33 -12.58
C ILE A 200 7.86 20.40 -13.28
N GLN A 201 8.29 20.86 -14.45
CA GLN A 201 7.54 21.85 -15.23
C GLN A 201 6.16 21.33 -15.62
N THR A 202 6.08 20.11 -16.12
CA THR A 202 4.79 19.48 -16.50
C THR A 202 3.88 19.29 -15.28
N ALA A 203 4.43 18.78 -14.18
CA ALA A 203 3.66 18.58 -12.93
C ALA A 203 3.14 19.92 -12.35
N TRP A 204 3.93 20.99 -12.47
CA TRP A 204 3.51 22.33 -12.08
C TRP A 204 2.39 22.88 -12.99
N GLN A 205 2.54 22.78 -14.31
CA GLN A 205 1.55 23.24 -15.28
C GLN A 205 0.19 22.53 -15.14
N ASN A 206 0.23 21.26 -14.74
CA ASN A 206 -0.98 20.46 -14.52
C ASN A 206 -1.59 20.64 -13.11
N GLY A 207 -1.05 21.53 -12.27
CA GLY A 207 -1.57 21.80 -10.92
C GLY A 207 -1.28 20.72 -9.88
N GLY A 208 -0.55 19.65 -10.23
CA GLY A 208 -0.29 18.53 -9.32
C GLY A 208 0.57 18.89 -8.12
N ILE A 209 1.61 19.72 -8.33
CA ILE A 209 2.48 20.19 -7.24
C ILE A 209 1.71 21.11 -6.29
N GLN A 210 0.88 22.00 -6.79
CA GLN A 210 0.05 22.91 -5.99
C GLN A 210 -0.97 22.15 -5.14
N SER A 211 -1.64 21.17 -5.75
CA SER A 211 -2.60 20.31 -5.03
C SER A 211 -1.91 19.52 -3.92
N TYR A 212 -0.70 19.02 -4.17
CA TYR A 212 0.09 18.31 -3.18
C TYR A 212 0.58 19.23 -2.06
N ALA A 213 1.03 20.45 -2.39
CA ALA A 213 1.46 21.46 -1.43
C ALA A 213 0.33 21.82 -0.44
N ALA A 214 -0.90 21.89 -0.91
CA ALA A 214 -2.08 22.12 -0.05
C ALA A 214 -2.30 20.97 0.94
N VAL A 215 -2.07 19.71 0.53
CA VAL A 215 -2.23 18.52 1.39
C VAL A 215 -1.18 18.48 2.50
N ILE A 216 0.07 18.84 2.19
CA ILE A 216 1.18 18.84 3.17
C ILE A 216 1.35 20.17 3.90
N SER A 217 0.45 21.13 3.66
CA SER A 217 0.49 22.49 4.25
C SER A 217 1.82 23.23 4.03
N ASP A 218 2.48 22.99 2.88
CA ASP A 218 3.71 23.70 2.48
C ASP A 218 3.37 24.85 1.52
N SER A 219 3.08 26.03 2.07
CA SER A 219 2.77 27.24 1.30
C SER A 219 3.88 27.62 0.32
N ALA A 220 5.10 27.32 0.66
CA ALA A 220 6.25 27.69 -0.15
C ALA A 220 6.46 26.80 -1.42
N LEU A 221 5.76 25.67 -1.51
CA LEU A 221 5.60 24.91 -2.76
C LEU A 221 4.42 25.41 -3.59
N ALA A 222 3.48 26.15 -2.99
CA ALA A 222 2.30 26.69 -3.66
C ALA A 222 2.57 28.03 -4.37
N ASP A 223 3.46 28.87 -3.82
CA ASP A 223 3.65 30.28 -4.23
C ASP A 223 4.45 30.47 -5.54
N GLY A 224 4.97 29.39 -6.12
CA GLY A 224 5.73 29.46 -7.37
C GLY A 224 6.32 28.10 -7.75
N ARG A 225 6.69 27.95 -9.03
CA ARG A 225 7.31 26.71 -9.48
C ARG A 225 8.60 26.42 -8.68
N PRO A 226 8.66 25.31 -7.94
CA PRO A 226 9.82 24.99 -7.12
C PRO A 226 11.05 24.69 -7.96
N THR A 227 12.21 24.97 -7.40
CA THR A 227 13.49 24.46 -7.95
C THR A 227 13.55 22.94 -7.77
N ALA A 228 14.34 22.24 -8.58
CA ALA A 228 14.51 20.79 -8.49
C ALA A 228 14.99 20.36 -7.09
N GLY A 229 15.96 21.06 -6.51
CA GLY A 229 16.47 20.76 -5.18
C GLY A 229 15.40 20.90 -4.09
N ARG A 230 14.61 21.97 -4.15
CA ARG A 230 13.53 22.19 -3.19
C ARG A 230 12.46 21.10 -3.28
N LEU A 231 12.03 20.77 -4.49
CA LEU A 231 11.02 19.71 -4.67
C LEU A 231 11.55 18.36 -4.20
N ILE A 232 12.77 17.96 -4.61
CA ILE A 232 13.37 16.69 -4.19
C ILE A 232 13.51 16.62 -2.67
N ALA A 233 13.95 17.69 -2.00
CA ALA A 233 14.04 17.75 -0.54
C ALA A 233 12.67 17.57 0.14
N CYS A 234 11.65 18.26 -0.36
CA CYS A 234 10.29 18.16 0.16
C CYS A 234 9.73 16.75 -0.02
N LEU A 235 9.92 16.15 -1.21
CA LEU A 235 9.47 14.78 -1.49
C LEU A 235 10.19 13.76 -0.61
N ALA A 236 11.51 13.89 -0.43
CA ALA A 236 12.29 13.03 0.46
C ALA A 236 11.79 13.11 1.91
N HIS A 237 11.55 14.33 2.42
CA HIS A 237 11.00 14.54 3.75
C HIS A 237 9.61 13.91 3.90
N ALA A 238 8.71 14.15 2.95
CA ALA A 238 7.36 13.58 2.95
C ALA A 238 7.38 12.05 2.93
N CYS A 239 8.27 11.42 2.15
CA CYS A 239 8.44 9.97 2.13
C CYS A 239 8.89 9.43 3.49
N VAL A 240 9.86 10.08 4.15
CA VAL A 240 10.33 9.68 5.49
C VAL A 240 9.21 9.80 6.53
N GLN A 241 8.38 10.84 6.46
CA GLN A 241 7.23 10.98 7.36
C GLN A 241 6.17 9.89 7.12
N THR A 242 5.90 9.56 5.86
CA THR A 242 4.96 8.48 5.51
C THR A 242 5.42 7.10 5.99
N MET A 243 6.74 6.85 6.03
CA MET A 243 7.32 5.59 6.54
C MET A 243 7.35 5.49 8.06
N LYS A 244 7.23 6.62 8.78
CA LYS A 244 7.23 6.67 10.26
C LYS A 244 5.84 6.58 10.86
N ASN A 245 4.80 6.81 10.06
CA ASN A 245 3.39 6.76 10.46
C ASN A 245 2.74 5.44 10.09
#